data_b0eee59cc8705d048879ce9e51f30173
#
_entry.id   b0eee59cc8705d048879ce9e51f30173
#
_cell.length_a   1.000
_cell.length_b   1.000
_cell.length_c   1.000
_cell.angle_alpha   90.00
_cell.angle_beta   90.00
_cell.angle_gamma   90.00
#
_symmetry.space_group_name_H-M   'P 1'
#
loop_
_entity.id
_entity.type
_entity.pdbx_description
1 polymer ?
#
loop_
_entity_poly.entity_id
_entity_poly.type
_entity_poly.pdbx_seq_one_letter_code
_entity_poly.pdbx_strand_id
1 'polypeptide(L)'
;MRMSYQRQEEVLEMPNLIEVQRDSYKWFLDEGLREVFDDISPIADYSGKLSLEFIDFTFDEKDAKYTIEQCKERDATYAAPLKVRVRLINKETDEINEHEIFMGDLPIMTVTGTFVINGAERVIVSQLVRSPGIYYAIAHDKLGKRLFSSTVIPNRGAWLEYETDSNDVFYVR
;
A
#
# COMPACT_ATOMS: atom_id res chain seq x y z
N MET A 1 -14.44 16.02 -28.68
CA MET A 1 -14.61 15.10 -29.81
C MET A 1 -13.24 14.80 -30.41
N ARG A 2 -12.85 13.54 -30.49
CA ARG A 2 -11.54 13.15 -31.02
C ARG A 2 -11.64 13.11 -32.54
N MET A 3 -10.67 13.71 -33.25
CA MET A 3 -10.59 13.64 -34.70
C MET A 3 -9.79 12.39 -35.09
N SER A 4 -10.37 11.53 -35.94
CA SER A 4 -9.69 10.37 -36.51
C SER A 4 -9.26 10.67 -37.94
N TYR A 5 -8.00 10.38 -38.25
CA TYR A 5 -7.42 10.52 -39.60
C TYR A 5 -7.18 9.17 -40.27
N GLN A 6 -7.69 8.08 -39.68
CA GLN A 6 -7.53 6.74 -40.23
C GLN A 6 -8.42 6.53 -41.47
N ARG A 7 -7.99 5.65 -42.37
CA ARG A 7 -8.72 5.28 -43.60
C ARG A 7 -9.75 4.17 -43.40
N GLN A 8 -9.73 3.50 -42.26
CA GLN A 8 -10.65 2.45 -41.86
C GLN A 8 -11.53 2.91 -40.71
N GLU A 9 -12.73 2.38 -40.63
CA GLU A 9 -13.62 2.63 -39.51
C GLU A 9 -13.01 2.06 -38.20
N GLU A 10 -13.19 2.77 -37.11
CA GLU A 10 -12.79 2.30 -35.78
C GLU A 10 -13.59 1.04 -35.42
N VAL A 11 -12.92 -0.09 -35.26
CA VAL A 11 -13.53 -1.36 -34.84
C VAL A 11 -13.55 -1.49 -33.33
N LEU A 12 -12.56 -0.89 -32.65
CA LEU A 12 -12.43 -0.88 -31.21
C LEU A 12 -12.16 0.53 -30.69
N GLU A 13 -12.79 0.89 -29.60
CA GLU A 13 -12.47 2.13 -28.91
C GLU A 13 -11.06 2.11 -28.35
N MET A 14 -10.41 3.27 -28.30
CA MET A 14 -9.09 3.37 -27.69
C MET A 14 -9.18 3.09 -26.21
N PRO A 15 -8.38 2.13 -25.67
CA PRO A 15 -8.38 1.84 -24.24
C PRO A 15 -7.96 3.05 -23.42
N ASN A 16 -8.49 3.15 -22.22
CA ASN A 16 -8.10 4.19 -21.28
C ASN A 16 -6.71 3.89 -20.71
N LEU A 17 -5.68 4.62 -21.16
CA LEU A 17 -4.28 4.37 -20.80
C LEU A 17 -3.95 4.67 -19.33
N ILE A 18 -4.82 5.39 -18.61
CA ILE A 18 -4.66 5.73 -17.18
C ILE A 18 -5.59 4.92 -16.27
N GLU A 19 -6.27 3.91 -16.82
CA GLU A 19 -7.23 3.09 -16.07
C GLU A 19 -6.54 2.39 -14.88
N VAL A 20 -5.35 1.84 -15.10
CA VAL A 20 -4.58 1.15 -14.05
C VAL A 20 -4.32 2.04 -12.84
N GLN A 21 -3.89 3.29 -13.05
CA GLN A 21 -3.63 4.23 -11.96
C GLN A 21 -4.93 4.60 -11.24
N ARG A 22 -5.99 4.89 -11.98
CA ARG A 22 -7.29 5.30 -11.42
C ARG A 22 -7.94 4.18 -10.62
N ASP A 23 -7.97 2.98 -11.16
CA ASP A 23 -8.58 1.82 -10.49
C ASP A 23 -7.78 1.42 -9.25
N SER A 24 -6.45 1.47 -9.32
CA SER A 24 -5.58 1.23 -8.17
C SER A 24 -5.82 2.25 -7.05
N TYR A 25 -5.97 3.53 -7.37
CA TYR A 25 -6.25 4.56 -6.37
C TYR A 25 -7.65 4.41 -5.78
N LYS A 26 -8.65 4.09 -6.60
CA LYS A 26 -10.00 3.82 -6.14
C LYS A 26 -10.04 2.63 -5.20
N TRP A 27 -9.42 1.52 -5.59
CA TRP A 27 -9.30 0.34 -4.73
C TRP A 27 -8.61 0.68 -3.40
N PHE A 28 -7.54 1.50 -3.45
CA PHE A 28 -6.83 1.93 -2.25
C PHE A 28 -7.73 2.69 -1.27
N LEU A 29 -8.60 3.59 -1.77
CA LEU A 29 -9.53 4.32 -0.92
C LEU A 29 -10.68 3.44 -0.42
N ASP A 30 -11.21 2.55 -1.27
CA ASP A 30 -12.38 1.74 -0.95
C ASP A 30 -12.04 0.56 -0.02
N GLU A 31 -10.91 -0.12 -0.26
CA GLU A 31 -10.52 -1.36 0.40
C GLU A 31 -9.14 -1.30 1.06
N GLY A 32 -8.13 -0.79 0.34
CA GLY A 32 -6.74 -0.88 0.76
C GLY A 32 -6.43 -0.15 2.08
N LEU A 33 -7.03 1.00 2.34
CA LEU A 33 -6.88 1.70 3.62
C LEU A 33 -7.46 0.88 4.78
N ARG A 34 -8.60 0.23 4.57
CA ARG A 34 -9.23 -0.62 5.58
C ARG A 34 -8.36 -1.83 5.88
N GLU A 35 -7.85 -2.51 4.87
CA GLU A 35 -6.92 -3.64 5.06
C GLU A 35 -5.69 -3.24 5.89
N VAL A 36 -5.10 -2.07 5.64
CA VAL A 36 -3.95 -1.58 6.40
C VAL A 36 -4.30 -1.35 7.87
N PHE A 37 -5.45 -0.74 8.15
CA PHE A 37 -5.88 -0.52 9.53
C PHE A 37 -6.23 -1.83 10.25
N ASP A 38 -6.88 -2.77 9.57
CA ASP A 38 -7.21 -4.09 10.12
C ASP A 38 -5.94 -4.92 10.42
N ASP A 39 -4.93 -4.84 9.55
CA ASP A 39 -3.64 -5.53 9.76
C ASP A 39 -2.84 -5.00 10.95
N ILE A 40 -2.96 -3.71 11.25
CA ILE A 40 -2.24 -3.07 12.36
C ILE A 40 -3.02 -3.20 13.67
N SER A 41 -4.35 -3.27 13.60
CA SER A 41 -5.23 -3.34 14.75
C SER A 41 -5.36 -4.79 15.27
N PRO A 42 -5.38 -5.00 16.59
CA PRO A 42 -5.15 -4.06 17.68
C PRO A 42 -3.67 -3.86 18.01
N ILE A 43 -3.29 -2.66 18.43
CA ILE A 43 -1.98 -2.38 19.02
C ILE A 43 -2.08 -2.57 20.52
N ALA A 44 -1.48 -3.65 21.03
CA ALA A 44 -1.49 -3.93 22.46
C ALA A 44 -0.18 -3.49 23.13
N ASP A 45 -0.29 -3.02 24.35
CA ASP A 45 0.86 -2.77 25.21
C ASP A 45 1.57 -4.10 25.58
N TYR A 46 2.86 -4.02 25.91
CA TYR A 46 3.67 -5.17 26.35
C TYR A 46 3.03 -5.92 27.56
N SER A 47 2.39 -5.20 28.46
CA SER A 47 1.66 -5.78 29.59
C SER A 47 0.29 -6.36 29.22
N GLY A 48 -0.21 -6.09 28.00
CA GLY A 48 -1.54 -6.49 27.52
C GLY A 48 -2.70 -5.77 28.22
N LYS A 49 -2.43 -4.72 29.01
CA LYS A 49 -3.42 -3.98 29.77
C LYS A 49 -4.12 -2.89 28.94
N LEU A 50 -3.39 -2.29 28.01
CA LEU A 50 -3.89 -1.27 27.09
C LEU A 50 -3.97 -1.85 25.69
N SER A 51 -5.07 -1.59 25.01
CA SER A 51 -5.29 -1.97 23.60
C SER A 51 -5.84 -0.78 22.84
N LEU A 52 -5.19 -0.44 21.72
CA LEU A 52 -5.64 0.58 20.79
C LEU A 52 -6.17 -0.11 19.53
N GLU A 53 -7.41 0.20 19.20
CA GLU A 53 -8.09 -0.34 18.03
C GLU A 53 -8.44 0.78 17.06
N PHE A 54 -8.23 0.54 15.77
CA PHE A 54 -8.71 1.40 14.69
C PHE A 54 -10.10 0.93 14.28
N ILE A 55 -11.11 1.80 14.40
CA ILE A 55 -12.50 1.41 14.15
C ILE A 55 -12.91 1.77 12.73
N ASP A 56 -12.63 3.02 12.34
CA ASP A 56 -13.07 3.56 11.07
C ASP A 56 -12.20 4.76 10.69
N PHE A 57 -12.23 5.14 9.42
CA PHE A 57 -11.54 6.33 8.95
C PHE A 57 -12.48 7.20 8.12
N THR A 58 -12.20 8.49 8.11
CA THR A 58 -12.92 9.48 7.31
C THR A 58 -11.93 10.20 6.41
N PHE A 59 -12.20 10.15 5.12
CA PHE A 59 -11.45 10.86 4.09
C PHE A 59 -12.45 11.48 3.12
N ASP A 60 -12.45 12.80 3.00
CA ASP A 60 -13.28 13.53 2.04
C ASP A 60 -12.38 14.40 1.14
N GLU A 61 -12.42 14.14 -0.14
CA GLU A 61 -11.67 14.91 -1.14
C GLU A 61 -12.09 16.39 -1.17
N LYS A 62 -13.30 16.71 -0.70
CA LYS A 62 -13.81 18.08 -0.62
C LYS A 62 -13.13 18.91 0.46
N ASP A 63 -12.53 18.26 1.43
CA ASP A 63 -11.79 18.91 2.51
C ASP A 63 -10.38 19.37 2.08
N ALA A 64 -10.07 19.26 0.76
CA ALA A 64 -8.81 19.78 0.22
C ALA A 64 -8.66 21.28 0.47
N LYS A 65 -7.54 21.66 1.10
CA LYS A 65 -7.28 23.05 1.51
C LYS A 65 -7.10 24.00 0.34
N TYR A 66 -6.55 23.51 -0.77
CA TYR A 66 -6.23 24.28 -1.97
C TYR A 66 -6.72 23.55 -3.22
N THR A 67 -7.05 24.31 -4.26
CA THR A 67 -7.29 23.74 -5.60
C THR A 67 -5.99 23.29 -6.26
N ILE A 68 -6.09 22.47 -7.30
CA ILE A 68 -4.93 21.98 -8.07
C ILE A 68 -4.07 23.14 -8.58
N GLU A 69 -4.69 24.21 -9.11
CA GLU A 69 -3.99 25.39 -9.63
C GLU A 69 -3.26 26.14 -8.51
N GLN A 70 -3.93 26.35 -7.38
CA GLN A 70 -3.31 26.99 -6.21
C GLN A 70 -2.17 26.17 -5.63
N CYS A 71 -2.26 24.83 -5.68
CA CYS A 71 -1.15 23.97 -5.26
C CYS A 71 0.06 24.13 -6.16
N LYS A 72 -0.12 24.27 -7.47
CA LYS A 72 0.96 24.50 -8.42
C LYS A 72 1.63 25.87 -8.26
N GLU A 73 0.83 26.91 -7.99
CA GLU A 73 1.35 28.28 -7.78
C GLU A 73 2.09 28.45 -6.46
N ARG A 74 1.69 27.69 -5.44
CA ARG A 74 2.23 27.82 -4.06
C ARG A 74 3.22 26.73 -3.67
N ASP A 75 3.62 25.89 -4.60
CA ASP A 75 4.46 24.72 -4.33
C ASP A 75 3.89 23.83 -3.20
N ALA A 76 2.56 23.70 -3.16
CA ALA A 76 1.85 22.92 -2.16
C ALA A 76 1.43 21.54 -2.70
N THR A 77 1.05 20.65 -1.80
CA THR A 77 0.52 19.33 -2.14
C THR A 77 -1.01 19.35 -2.16
N TYR A 78 -1.59 18.81 -3.23
CA TYR A 78 -3.04 18.61 -3.32
C TYR A 78 -3.44 17.39 -2.50
N ALA A 79 -3.96 17.63 -1.29
CA ALA A 79 -4.24 16.60 -0.30
C ALA A 79 -5.46 16.96 0.55
N ALA A 80 -6.07 15.94 1.12
CA ALA A 80 -7.12 16.09 2.13
C ALA A 80 -6.72 15.40 3.44
N PRO A 81 -7.26 15.85 4.58
CA PRO A 81 -6.96 15.28 5.88
C PRO A 81 -7.58 13.89 6.05
N LEU A 82 -6.75 12.92 6.44
CA LEU A 82 -7.20 11.60 6.87
C LEU A 82 -7.41 11.63 8.38
N LYS A 83 -8.64 11.39 8.79
CA LYS A 83 -9.03 11.28 10.20
C LYS A 83 -9.41 9.84 10.51
N VAL A 84 -8.99 9.36 11.65
CA VAL A 84 -9.22 7.98 12.06
C VAL A 84 -9.87 7.95 13.42
N ARG A 85 -10.94 7.18 13.54
CA ARG A 85 -11.59 6.91 14.82
C ARG A 85 -10.90 5.76 15.52
N VAL A 86 -10.33 6.04 16.65
CA VAL A 86 -9.61 5.08 17.48
C VAL A 86 -10.34 4.82 18.78
N ARG A 87 -10.22 3.59 19.26
CA ARG A 87 -10.73 3.14 20.56
C ARG A 87 -9.56 2.70 21.41
N LEU A 88 -9.40 3.34 22.57
CA LEU A 88 -8.46 2.93 23.60
C LEU A 88 -9.21 2.15 24.68
N ILE A 89 -8.82 0.91 24.88
CA ILE A 89 -9.38 0.00 25.89
C ILE A 89 -8.35 -0.16 27.00
N ASN A 90 -8.73 0.24 28.23
CA ASN A 90 -7.95 -0.03 29.42
C ASN A 90 -8.60 -1.20 30.19
N LYS A 91 -7.95 -2.36 30.17
CA LYS A 91 -8.44 -3.59 30.81
C LYS A 91 -8.30 -3.58 32.35
N GLU A 92 -7.52 -2.64 32.92
CA GLU A 92 -7.40 -2.51 34.39
C GLU A 92 -8.57 -1.72 34.99
N THR A 93 -9.02 -0.68 34.29
CA THR A 93 -10.10 0.18 34.75
C THR A 93 -11.42 -0.09 34.07
N ASP A 94 -11.47 -1.02 33.09
CA ASP A 94 -12.60 -1.28 32.19
C ASP A 94 -13.11 0.00 31.48
N GLU A 95 -12.23 0.96 31.26
CA GLU A 95 -12.57 2.19 30.56
C GLU A 95 -12.34 2.04 29.04
N ILE A 96 -13.31 2.52 28.28
CA ILE A 96 -13.25 2.60 26.82
C ILE A 96 -13.36 4.07 26.42
N ASN A 97 -12.32 4.57 25.77
CA ASN A 97 -12.28 5.93 25.26
C ASN A 97 -12.19 5.92 23.73
N GLU A 98 -13.13 6.61 23.07
CA GLU A 98 -13.12 6.77 21.61
C GLU A 98 -12.83 8.22 21.25
N HIS A 99 -11.89 8.39 20.30
CA HIS A 99 -11.51 9.69 19.78
C HIS A 99 -11.27 9.63 18.28
N GLU A 100 -11.58 10.73 17.61
CA GLU A 100 -11.17 10.95 16.23
C GLU A 100 -9.82 11.67 16.24
N ILE A 101 -8.82 11.07 15.60
CA ILE A 101 -7.47 11.62 15.50
C ILE A 101 -7.12 11.95 14.06
N PHE A 102 -6.37 13.03 13.89
CA PHE A 102 -5.78 13.38 12.60
C PHE A 102 -4.51 12.54 12.39
N MET A 103 -4.50 11.72 11.32
CA MET A 103 -3.34 10.89 10.99
C MET A 103 -2.35 11.61 10.08
N GLY A 104 -2.84 12.44 9.18
CA GLY A 104 -2.03 13.17 8.21
C GLY A 104 -2.83 13.59 6.99
N ASP A 105 -2.17 14.27 6.07
CA ASP A 105 -2.76 14.65 4.80
C ASP A 105 -2.45 13.58 3.74
N LEU A 106 -3.49 13.04 3.12
CA LEU A 106 -3.38 12.06 2.05
C LEU A 106 -3.52 12.76 0.70
N PRO A 107 -2.57 12.57 -0.23
CA PRO A 107 -2.65 13.15 -1.57
C PRO A 107 -3.87 12.66 -2.35
N ILE A 108 -4.51 13.57 -3.07
CA ILE A 108 -5.68 13.29 -3.91
C ILE A 108 -5.23 13.17 -5.36
N MET A 109 -5.76 12.14 -6.05
CA MET A 109 -5.51 11.95 -7.47
C MET A 109 -6.31 12.94 -8.30
N THR A 110 -5.67 13.54 -9.28
CA THR A 110 -6.32 14.42 -10.26
C THR A 110 -7.11 13.61 -11.30
N VAL A 111 -7.96 14.29 -12.06
CA VAL A 111 -8.73 13.66 -13.15
C VAL A 111 -7.83 12.99 -14.20
N THR A 112 -6.60 13.48 -14.35
CA THR A 112 -5.61 12.95 -15.29
C THR A 112 -4.79 11.78 -14.74
N GLY A 113 -5.09 11.29 -13.52
CA GLY A 113 -4.36 10.16 -12.89
C GLY A 113 -3.01 10.56 -12.30
N THR A 114 -2.79 11.84 -12.05
CA THR A 114 -1.56 12.38 -11.47
C THR A 114 -1.79 12.84 -10.03
N PHE A 115 -0.71 13.05 -9.29
CA PHE A 115 -0.70 13.69 -7.97
C PHE A 115 0.08 14.98 -8.05
N VAL A 116 -0.41 16.03 -7.39
CA VAL A 116 0.34 17.28 -7.25
C VAL A 116 1.05 17.29 -5.90
N ILE A 117 2.35 17.10 -5.94
CA ILE A 117 3.21 17.06 -4.75
C ILE A 117 4.20 18.22 -4.81
N ASN A 118 4.15 19.11 -3.83
CA ASN A 118 5.00 20.31 -3.79
C ASN A 118 4.95 21.09 -5.11
N GLY A 119 3.76 21.28 -5.66
CA GLY A 119 3.54 22.01 -6.91
C GLY A 119 3.83 21.25 -8.21
N ALA A 120 4.47 20.08 -8.14
CA ALA A 120 4.83 19.28 -9.31
C ALA A 120 3.83 18.14 -9.52
N GLU A 121 3.37 17.95 -10.76
CA GLU A 121 2.59 16.77 -11.12
C GLU A 121 3.48 15.53 -11.17
N ARG A 122 3.06 14.48 -10.46
CA ARG A 122 3.77 13.21 -10.38
C ARG A 122 2.81 12.05 -10.64
N VAL A 123 3.36 10.96 -11.15
CA VAL A 123 2.61 9.72 -11.42
C VAL A 123 3.26 8.59 -10.62
N ILE A 124 2.42 7.73 -10.04
CA ILE A 124 2.89 6.51 -9.42
C ILE A 124 3.09 5.47 -10.52
N VAL A 125 4.32 4.96 -10.63
CA VAL A 125 4.67 3.90 -11.58
C VAL A 125 4.47 2.55 -10.93
N SER A 126 3.76 1.65 -11.62
CA SER A 126 3.57 0.28 -11.15
C SER A 126 4.92 -0.44 -11.07
N GLN A 127 5.15 -1.15 -9.96
CA GLN A 127 6.35 -1.95 -9.73
C GLN A 127 5.98 -3.42 -9.61
N LEU A 128 6.78 -4.28 -10.26
CA LEU A 128 6.69 -5.72 -10.09
C LEU A 128 7.51 -6.12 -8.85
N VAL A 129 6.84 -6.70 -7.88
CA VAL A 129 7.47 -7.27 -6.68
C VAL A 129 7.23 -8.77 -6.62
N ARG A 130 8.11 -9.49 -5.93
CA ARG A 130 7.87 -10.92 -5.68
C ARG A 130 6.64 -11.08 -4.80
N SER A 131 5.73 -11.98 -5.19
CA SER A 131 4.59 -12.33 -4.36
C SER A 131 5.05 -13.03 -3.07
N PRO A 132 4.32 -12.87 -1.96
CA PRO A 132 4.52 -13.70 -0.79
C PRO A 132 4.39 -15.18 -1.16
N GLY A 133 5.22 -16.03 -0.55
CA GLY A 133 5.23 -17.46 -0.84
C GLY A 133 6.59 -18.11 -0.57
N ILE A 134 6.74 -19.33 -1.02
CA ILE A 134 7.97 -20.11 -0.87
C ILE A 134 8.61 -20.30 -2.23
N TYR A 135 9.86 -19.91 -2.34
CA TYR A 135 10.67 -20.05 -3.55
C TYR A 135 11.74 -21.11 -3.33
N TYR A 136 11.83 -22.06 -4.25
CA TYR A 136 12.78 -23.15 -4.20
C TYR A 136 13.88 -22.97 -5.25
N ALA A 137 15.10 -23.25 -4.89
CA ALA A 137 16.23 -23.26 -5.80
C ALA A 137 17.10 -24.50 -5.59
N ILE A 138 17.77 -24.92 -6.66
CA ILE A 138 18.72 -26.03 -6.64
C ILE A 138 20.06 -25.49 -7.14
N ALA A 139 21.10 -25.67 -6.34
CA ALA A 139 22.48 -25.40 -6.70
C ALA A 139 23.27 -26.72 -6.76
N HIS A 140 24.42 -26.70 -7.41
CA HIS A 140 25.34 -27.84 -7.41
C HIS A 140 26.64 -27.42 -6.75
N ASP A 141 27.13 -28.26 -5.86
CA ASP A 141 28.46 -28.10 -5.28
C ASP A 141 29.56 -28.42 -6.31
N LYS A 142 30.79 -28.06 -6.01
CA LYS A 142 31.98 -28.37 -6.84
C LYS A 142 32.13 -29.85 -7.17
N LEU A 143 31.60 -30.73 -6.33
CA LEU A 143 31.59 -32.20 -6.49
C LEU A 143 30.34 -32.70 -7.26
N GLY A 144 29.45 -31.80 -7.74
CA GLY A 144 28.23 -32.18 -8.44
C GLY A 144 27.09 -32.61 -7.54
N LYS A 145 27.22 -32.53 -6.18
CA LYS A 145 26.13 -32.80 -5.24
C LYS A 145 25.04 -31.69 -5.36
N ARG A 146 23.79 -32.09 -5.36
CA ARG A 146 22.66 -31.14 -5.36
C ARG A 146 22.49 -30.55 -3.98
N LEU A 147 22.44 -29.22 -3.90
CA LEU A 147 22.14 -28.44 -2.73
C LEU A 147 20.77 -27.78 -2.94
N PHE A 148 19.92 -27.90 -1.95
CA PHE A 148 18.58 -27.34 -2.00
C PHE A 148 18.52 -26.11 -1.11
N SER A 149 17.88 -25.06 -1.62
CA SER A 149 17.57 -23.86 -0.84
C SER A 149 16.12 -23.47 -1.02
N SER A 150 15.55 -22.90 0.00
CA SER A 150 14.21 -22.32 -0.08
C SER A 150 14.15 -21.00 0.67
N THR A 151 13.48 -20.03 0.07
CA THR A 151 13.27 -18.73 0.67
C THR A 151 11.78 -18.54 0.91
N VAL A 152 11.42 -18.31 2.17
CA VAL A 152 10.05 -17.98 2.57
C VAL A 152 9.93 -16.46 2.62
N ILE A 153 9.09 -15.91 1.76
CA ILE A 153 8.78 -14.49 1.70
C ILE A 153 7.39 -14.27 2.30
N PRO A 154 7.28 -13.67 3.50
CA PRO A 154 6.00 -13.36 4.10
C PRO A 154 5.38 -12.12 3.45
N ASN A 155 4.08 -11.92 3.65
CA ASN A 155 3.42 -10.68 3.26
C ASN A 155 3.98 -9.47 4.02
N ARG A 156 4.29 -9.68 5.33
CA ARG A 156 4.92 -8.71 6.22
C ARG A 156 5.88 -9.44 7.15
N GLY A 157 7.11 -8.94 7.30
CA GLY A 157 8.09 -9.47 8.23
C GLY A 157 9.42 -9.84 7.58
N ALA A 158 10.28 -10.51 8.34
CA ALA A 158 11.60 -10.94 7.89
C ALA A 158 11.51 -12.17 6.97
N TRP A 159 12.42 -12.25 6.02
CA TRP A 159 12.56 -13.43 5.17
C TRP A 159 13.25 -14.55 5.94
N LEU A 160 12.86 -15.79 5.67
CA LEU A 160 13.50 -16.98 6.17
C LEU A 160 14.14 -17.71 5.00
N GLU A 161 15.45 -17.93 5.10
CA GLU A 161 16.21 -18.68 4.11
C GLU A 161 16.64 -20.02 4.70
N TYR A 162 16.30 -21.10 4.03
CA TYR A 162 16.69 -22.47 4.35
C TYR A 162 17.72 -22.94 3.34
N GLU A 163 18.84 -23.43 3.78
CA GLU A 163 19.92 -23.95 2.92
C GLU A 163 20.37 -25.33 3.41
N THR A 164 20.69 -26.22 2.48
CA THR A 164 21.36 -27.48 2.77
C THR A 164 22.83 -27.38 2.44
N ASP A 165 23.68 -27.85 3.34
CA ASP A 165 25.13 -27.97 3.12
C ASP A 165 25.47 -29.29 2.42
N SER A 166 26.73 -29.44 1.97
CA SER A 166 27.30 -30.66 1.41
C SER A 166 27.24 -31.87 2.34
N ASN A 167 27.12 -31.63 3.63
CA ASN A 167 26.99 -32.65 4.69
C ASN A 167 25.54 -32.99 5.06
N ASP A 168 24.58 -32.56 4.27
CA ASP A 168 23.14 -32.72 4.52
C ASP A 168 22.63 -32.02 5.81
N VAL A 169 23.35 -30.99 6.26
CA VAL A 169 22.93 -30.15 7.39
C VAL A 169 22.07 -29.02 6.90
N PHE A 170 20.97 -28.74 7.61
CA PHE A 170 20.09 -27.63 7.33
C PHE A 170 20.50 -26.39 8.12
N TYR A 171 20.61 -25.29 7.41
CA TYR A 171 20.80 -23.96 7.99
C TYR A 171 19.56 -23.11 7.75
N VAL A 172 19.22 -22.33 8.77
CA VAL A 172 18.14 -21.34 8.71
C VAL A 172 18.73 -19.97 9.01
N ARG A 173 18.48 -19.04 8.13
CA ARG A 173 18.90 -17.62 8.26
C ARG A 173 17.69 -16.70 8.27
#